data_5590b0857f99628592c404dc3af6ca19
#
_entry.id   5590b0857f99628592c404dc3af6ca19
#
_cell.length_a   1.000
_cell.length_b   1.000
_cell.length_c   1.000
_cell.angle_alpha   90.00
_cell.angle_beta   90.00
_cell.angle_gamma   90.00
#
_symmetry.space_group_name_H-M   'P 1'
#
loop_
_entity.id
_entity.type
_entity.pdbx_description
1 polymer ?
#
loop_
_entity_poly.entity_id
_entity_poly.type
_entity_poly.pdbx_seq_one_letter_code
_entity_poly.pdbx_strand_id
1 'polypeptide(L)'
;MAPRAGLHRRLPVTVFPDATLVWCHRDPVTVMASFCSLIEHGMAVSSRPVDLAGIGATWLDLLSRAMTRGLAARAAIPPEQLVDAPYSWLGSDPATGAPKLHAAVGAPWTEADAARLPAAVARPKGTRRHTYDLSRYGLTRAEVESAFADYNALRAGADRA
;
A
#
# COMPACT_ATOMS: atom_id res chain seq x y z
N MET A 1 -12.36 -36.90 15.67
CA MET A 1 -11.35 -35.84 15.74
C MET A 1 -11.87 -34.71 14.87
N ALA A 2 -12.48 -33.69 15.46
CA ALA A 2 -13.09 -32.58 14.72
C ALA A 2 -11.99 -31.73 14.04
N PRO A 3 -12.19 -31.28 12.79
CA PRO A 3 -11.23 -30.38 12.15
C PRO A 3 -11.17 -29.07 12.95
N ARG A 4 -9.99 -28.69 13.38
CA ARG A 4 -9.76 -27.37 14.00
C ARG A 4 -10.29 -26.34 13.03
N ALA A 5 -11.34 -25.63 13.46
CA ALA A 5 -11.89 -24.48 12.76
C ALA A 5 -10.73 -23.55 12.41
N GLY A 6 -10.53 -23.34 11.10
CA GLY A 6 -9.49 -22.47 10.59
C GLY A 6 -9.57 -21.13 11.31
N LEU A 7 -8.43 -20.58 11.62
CA LEU A 7 -8.28 -19.22 12.12
C LEU A 7 -8.94 -18.31 11.08
N HIS A 8 -10.25 -18.09 11.23
CA HIS A 8 -10.99 -17.17 10.39
C HIS A 8 -10.32 -15.81 10.58
N ARG A 9 -9.62 -15.37 9.54
CA ARG A 9 -9.08 -14.02 9.47
C ARG A 9 -10.27 -13.07 9.58
N ARG A 10 -10.55 -12.64 10.79
CA ARG A 10 -11.61 -11.67 11.04
C ARG A 10 -11.22 -10.39 10.32
N LEU A 11 -12.11 -9.85 9.52
CA LEU A 11 -11.92 -8.53 8.92
C LEU A 11 -11.75 -7.51 10.06
N PRO A 12 -10.92 -6.48 9.88
CA PRO A 12 -10.74 -5.43 10.89
C PRO A 12 -12.08 -4.91 11.43
N VAL A 13 -13.07 -4.72 10.56
CA VAL A 13 -14.43 -4.26 10.91
C VAL A 13 -15.22 -5.23 11.78
N THR A 14 -14.89 -6.52 11.85
CA THR A 14 -15.53 -7.46 12.78
C THR A 14 -14.93 -7.38 14.18
N VAL A 15 -13.71 -6.85 14.31
CA VAL A 15 -13.04 -6.64 15.60
C VAL A 15 -13.29 -5.22 16.10
N PHE A 16 -13.37 -4.26 15.17
CA PHE A 16 -13.60 -2.84 15.41
C PHE A 16 -14.79 -2.37 14.56
N PRO A 17 -16.04 -2.63 15.00
CA PRO A 17 -17.23 -2.41 14.16
C PRO A 17 -17.48 -0.95 13.79
N ASP A 18 -16.97 -0.02 14.60
CA ASP A 18 -17.13 1.43 14.37
C ASP A 18 -15.91 2.06 13.65
N ALA A 19 -14.93 1.24 13.23
CA ALA A 19 -13.73 1.76 12.60
C ALA A 19 -13.98 2.13 11.13
N THR A 20 -13.41 3.26 10.72
CA THR A 20 -13.26 3.62 9.31
C THR A 20 -11.93 3.06 8.80
N LEU A 21 -11.99 2.24 7.76
CA LEU A 21 -10.82 1.65 7.12
C LEU A 21 -10.34 2.58 6.00
N VAL A 22 -9.14 3.10 6.13
CA VAL A 22 -8.49 3.87 5.06
C VAL A 22 -7.62 2.94 4.22
N TRP A 23 -7.97 2.78 2.93
CA TRP A 23 -7.20 2.01 1.98
C TRP A 23 -6.32 2.94 1.14
N CYS A 24 -5.02 2.92 1.44
CA CYS A 24 -4.05 3.76 0.71
C CYS A 24 -3.68 3.13 -0.63
N HIS A 25 -3.89 3.88 -1.72
CA HIS A 25 -3.59 3.45 -3.09
C HIS A 25 -2.25 3.97 -3.58
N ARG A 26 -1.44 3.07 -4.13
CA ARG A 26 -0.17 3.42 -4.77
C ARG A 26 0.07 2.54 -6.00
N ASP A 27 0.82 3.05 -6.97
CA ASP A 27 1.21 2.32 -8.17
C ASP A 27 1.98 1.02 -7.84
N PRO A 28 1.47 -0.16 -8.25
CA PRO A 28 2.09 -1.45 -7.93
C PRO A 28 3.50 -1.59 -8.50
N VAL A 29 3.78 -1.00 -9.65
CA VAL A 29 5.11 -1.03 -10.28
C VAL A 29 6.15 -0.36 -9.38
N THR A 30 5.81 0.82 -8.88
CA THR A 30 6.65 1.56 -7.93
C THR A 30 6.79 0.81 -6.59
N VAL A 31 5.69 0.24 -6.09
CA VAL A 31 5.69 -0.52 -4.83
C VAL A 31 6.56 -1.77 -4.94
N MET A 32 6.41 -2.56 -6.01
CA MET A 32 7.18 -3.79 -6.22
C MET A 32 8.68 -3.53 -6.27
N ALA A 33 9.11 -2.53 -7.06
CA ALA A 33 10.52 -2.19 -7.17
C ALA A 33 11.12 -1.74 -5.83
N SER A 34 10.38 -0.92 -5.08
CA SER A 34 10.79 -0.47 -3.74
C SER A 34 10.82 -1.60 -2.72
N PHE A 35 9.82 -2.50 -2.78
CA PHE A 35 9.70 -3.61 -1.85
C PHE A 35 10.79 -4.66 -2.07
N CYS A 36 11.08 -5.03 -3.32
CA CYS A 36 12.19 -5.93 -3.65
C CYS A 36 13.53 -5.37 -3.14
N SER A 37 13.75 -4.06 -3.28
CA SER A 37 14.96 -3.41 -2.74
C SER A 37 15.03 -3.49 -1.20
N LEU A 38 13.92 -3.36 -0.50
CA LEU A 38 13.87 -3.54 0.95
C LEU A 38 14.23 -4.97 1.35
N ILE A 39 13.68 -5.97 0.66
CA ILE A 39 13.99 -7.39 0.92
C ILE A 39 15.45 -7.69 0.63
N GLU A 40 16.01 -7.21 -0.48
CA GLU A 40 17.43 -7.36 -0.80
C GLU A 40 18.30 -6.86 0.34
N HIS A 41 18.04 -5.66 0.84
CA HIS A 41 18.81 -5.09 1.95
C HIS A 41 18.71 -5.94 3.22
N GLY A 42 17.52 -6.42 3.55
CA GLY A 42 17.32 -7.32 4.69
C GLY A 42 18.07 -8.63 4.56
N MET A 43 18.03 -9.26 3.38
CA MET A 43 18.73 -10.53 3.11
C MET A 43 20.24 -10.37 3.04
N ALA A 44 20.75 -9.25 2.56
CA ALA A 44 22.18 -8.96 2.46
C ALA A 44 22.89 -8.95 3.83
N VAL A 45 22.15 -8.81 4.93
CA VAL A 45 22.69 -8.88 6.29
C VAL A 45 23.03 -10.32 6.70
N SER A 46 22.23 -11.30 6.24
CA SER A 46 22.31 -12.69 6.70
C SER A 46 22.68 -13.71 5.62
N SER A 47 22.59 -13.37 4.35
CA SER A 47 22.77 -14.30 3.23
C SER A 47 23.60 -13.69 2.10
N ARG A 48 24.61 -14.43 1.61
CA ARG A 48 25.39 -14.07 0.41
C ARG A 48 25.73 -15.33 -0.36
N PRO A 49 25.55 -15.38 -1.68
CA PRO A 49 24.95 -14.36 -2.55
C PRO A 49 23.42 -14.25 -2.37
N VAL A 50 22.85 -13.09 -2.70
CA VAL A 50 21.40 -12.85 -2.70
C VAL A 50 20.84 -13.15 -4.09
N ASP A 51 19.83 -14.02 -4.18
CA ASP A 51 19.12 -14.32 -5.44
C ASP A 51 18.08 -13.21 -5.72
N LEU A 52 18.47 -12.24 -6.52
CA LEU A 52 17.62 -11.09 -6.84
C LEU A 52 16.40 -11.48 -7.69
N ALA A 53 16.55 -12.38 -8.67
CA ALA A 53 15.45 -12.84 -9.50
C ALA A 53 14.44 -13.67 -8.67
N GLY A 54 14.94 -14.51 -7.77
CA GLY A 54 14.12 -15.25 -6.82
C GLY A 54 13.33 -14.32 -5.88
N ILE A 55 13.92 -13.19 -5.44
CA ILE A 55 13.20 -12.14 -4.70
C ILE A 55 12.03 -11.63 -5.55
N GLY A 56 12.29 -11.20 -6.79
CA GLY A 56 11.25 -10.66 -7.68
C GLY A 56 10.10 -11.63 -7.88
N ALA A 57 10.39 -12.85 -8.31
CA ALA A 57 9.39 -13.88 -8.58
C ALA A 57 8.56 -14.22 -7.34
N THR A 58 9.21 -14.45 -6.19
CA THR A 58 8.55 -14.82 -4.93
C THR A 58 7.60 -13.71 -4.46
N TRP A 59 8.07 -12.47 -4.45
CA TRP A 59 7.27 -11.38 -3.90
C TRP A 59 6.19 -10.88 -4.85
N LEU A 60 6.38 -10.99 -6.17
CA LEU A 60 5.31 -10.75 -7.12
C LEU A 60 4.14 -11.71 -6.88
N ASP A 61 4.40 -13.00 -6.75
CA ASP A 61 3.41 -14.02 -6.48
C ASP A 61 2.72 -13.82 -5.11
N LEU A 62 3.49 -13.59 -4.05
CA LEU A 62 2.93 -13.42 -2.70
C LEU A 62 2.05 -12.17 -2.58
N LEU A 63 2.52 -11.02 -3.12
CA LEU A 63 1.81 -9.75 -2.99
C LEU A 63 0.60 -9.69 -3.90
N SER A 64 0.65 -10.23 -5.13
CA SER A 64 -0.51 -10.30 -6.02
C SER A 64 -1.62 -11.16 -5.41
N ARG A 65 -1.29 -12.34 -4.87
CA ARG A 65 -2.27 -13.18 -4.15
C ARG A 65 -2.80 -12.52 -2.88
N ALA A 66 -1.96 -11.77 -2.16
CA ALA A 66 -2.41 -11.01 -1.00
C ALA A 66 -3.38 -9.91 -1.41
N MET A 67 -3.11 -9.22 -2.52
CA MET A 67 -3.99 -8.18 -3.07
C MET A 67 -5.33 -8.76 -3.52
N THR A 68 -5.33 -9.88 -4.26
CA THR A 68 -6.58 -10.57 -4.66
C THR A 68 -7.45 -10.92 -3.45
N ARG A 69 -6.83 -11.45 -2.39
CA ARG A 69 -7.56 -11.71 -1.13
C ARG A 69 -8.04 -10.44 -0.44
N GLY A 70 -7.24 -9.38 -0.51
CA GLY A 70 -7.62 -8.07 0.02
C GLY A 70 -8.83 -7.48 -0.70
N LEU A 71 -8.85 -7.54 -2.03
CA LEU A 71 -9.99 -7.09 -2.84
C LEU A 71 -11.27 -7.89 -2.54
N ALA A 72 -11.15 -9.21 -2.41
CA ALA A 72 -12.27 -10.06 -2.01
C ALA A 72 -12.80 -9.72 -0.61
N ALA A 73 -11.90 -9.48 0.34
CA ALA A 73 -12.26 -9.07 1.70
C ALA A 73 -12.90 -7.66 1.74
N ARG A 74 -12.40 -6.75 0.91
CA ARG A 74 -12.94 -5.39 0.76
C ARG A 74 -14.42 -5.39 0.35
N ALA A 75 -14.83 -6.31 -0.51
CA ALA A 75 -16.22 -6.42 -0.97
C ALA A 75 -17.23 -6.69 0.16
N ALA A 76 -16.77 -7.18 1.32
CA ALA A 76 -17.60 -7.42 2.50
C ALA A 76 -17.58 -6.25 3.51
N ILE A 77 -16.87 -5.16 3.23
CA ILE A 77 -16.81 -3.98 4.09
C ILE A 77 -17.90 -3.00 3.65
N PRO A 78 -18.74 -2.48 4.57
CA PRO A 78 -19.71 -1.45 4.25
C PRO A 78 -19.04 -0.22 3.61
N PRO A 79 -19.59 0.33 2.51
CA PRO A 79 -18.97 1.46 1.82
C PRO A 79 -18.71 2.68 2.72
N GLU A 80 -19.59 2.92 3.70
CA GLU A 80 -19.47 4.01 4.67
C GLU A 80 -18.32 3.84 5.66
N GLN A 81 -17.79 2.63 5.79
CA GLN A 81 -16.62 2.31 6.62
C GLN A 81 -15.31 2.26 5.82
N LEU A 82 -15.35 2.63 4.54
CA LEU A 82 -14.20 2.46 3.65
C LEU A 82 -13.88 3.78 2.94
N VAL A 83 -12.65 4.23 3.12
CA VAL A 83 -12.11 5.43 2.45
C VAL A 83 -10.97 5.02 1.55
N ASP A 84 -11.08 5.33 0.26
CA ASP A 84 -9.99 5.19 -0.71
C ASP A 84 -9.14 6.45 -0.71
N ALA A 85 -7.88 6.32 -0.29
CA ALA A 85 -6.94 7.44 -0.20
C ALA A 85 -5.79 7.26 -1.22
N PRO A 86 -5.76 8.03 -2.31
CA PRO A 86 -4.61 8.06 -3.21
C PRO A 86 -3.34 8.46 -2.47
N TYR A 87 -2.23 7.79 -2.77
CA TYR A 87 -0.93 8.12 -2.16
C TYR A 87 -0.52 9.58 -2.39
N SER A 88 -0.98 10.19 -3.47
CA SER A 88 -0.77 11.60 -3.77
C SER A 88 -1.23 12.53 -2.66
N TRP A 89 -2.30 12.20 -1.96
CA TRP A 89 -2.84 13.01 -0.86
C TRP A 89 -1.84 13.25 0.27
N LEU A 90 -0.94 12.30 0.51
CA LEU A 90 0.05 12.40 1.59
C LEU A 90 1.49 12.46 1.08
N GLY A 91 1.72 11.95 -0.14
CA GLY A 91 3.07 11.80 -0.69
C GLY A 91 3.55 12.96 -1.55
N SER A 92 2.73 13.44 -2.50
CA SER A 92 3.11 14.49 -3.45
C SER A 92 2.43 15.83 -3.21
N ASP A 93 1.22 15.82 -2.67
CA ASP A 93 0.45 17.02 -2.34
C ASP A 93 -0.26 16.90 -0.98
N PRO A 94 0.50 16.84 0.12
CA PRO A 94 -0.08 16.72 1.46
C PRO A 94 -0.88 17.94 1.89
N ALA A 95 -0.61 19.12 1.33
CA ALA A 95 -1.34 20.35 1.68
C ALA A 95 -2.81 20.27 1.25
N THR A 96 -3.08 19.72 0.07
CA THR A 96 -4.45 19.49 -0.43
C THR A 96 -5.01 18.16 0.09
N GLY A 97 -4.19 17.13 0.22
CA GLY A 97 -4.64 15.77 0.52
C GLY A 97 -4.95 15.52 1.99
N ALA A 98 -4.23 16.13 2.93
CA ALA A 98 -4.49 15.90 4.35
C ALA A 98 -5.87 16.41 4.81
N PRO A 99 -6.32 17.62 4.41
CA PRO A 99 -7.72 18.04 4.68
C PRO A 99 -8.76 17.10 4.07
N LYS A 100 -8.54 16.61 2.84
CA LYS A 100 -9.44 15.65 2.19
C LYS A 100 -9.54 14.34 2.98
N LEU A 101 -8.40 13.81 3.44
CA LEU A 101 -8.39 12.61 4.26
C LEU A 101 -9.13 12.82 5.58
N HIS A 102 -8.90 13.94 6.26
CA HIS A 102 -9.61 14.28 7.49
C HIS A 102 -11.13 14.34 7.27
N ALA A 103 -11.57 15.04 6.22
CA ALA A 103 -12.98 15.09 5.87
C ALA A 103 -13.57 13.70 5.57
N ALA A 104 -12.84 12.87 4.85
CA ALA A 104 -13.28 11.52 4.48
C ALA A 104 -13.45 10.58 5.68
N VAL A 105 -12.66 10.76 6.74
CA VAL A 105 -12.78 9.98 7.99
C VAL A 105 -13.65 10.67 9.05
N GLY A 106 -14.30 11.79 8.72
CA GLY A 106 -15.15 12.55 9.65
C GLY A 106 -14.36 13.27 10.76
N ALA A 107 -13.06 13.49 10.58
CA ALA A 107 -12.23 14.19 11.53
C ALA A 107 -12.14 15.70 11.22
N PRO A 108 -12.11 16.59 12.22
CA PRO A 108 -11.94 18.02 11.98
C PRO A 108 -10.51 18.29 11.43
N TRP A 109 -10.43 19.30 10.56
CA TRP A 109 -9.17 19.87 10.11
C TRP A 109 -9.09 21.32 10.60
N THR A 110 -8.07 21.65 11.38
CA THR A 110 -7.93 22.95 12.02
C THR A 110 -6.75 23.76 11.44
N GLU A 111 -6.71 25.06 11.72
CA GLU A 111 -5.55 25.89 11.38
C GLU A 111 -4.27 25.41 12.09
N ALA A 112 -4.38 24.85 13.29
CA ALA A 112 -3.25 24.27 14.00
C ALA A 112 -2.71 23.02 13.29
N ASP A 113 -3.57 22.24 12.65
CA ASP A 113 -3.14 21.07 11.84
C ASP A 113 -2.43 21.53 10.57
N ALA A 114 -2.99 22.53 9.90
CA ALA A 114 -2.39 23.12 8.72
C ALA A 114 -0.98 23.72 9.03
N ALA A 115 -0.83 24.39 10.16
CA ALA A 115 0.45 24.95 10.59
C ALA A 115 1.51 23.88 10.92
N ARG A 116 1.10 22.71 11.43
CA ARG A 116 2.00 21.59 11.75
C ARG A 116 2.38 20.71 10.55
N LEU A 117 1.54 20.69 9.53
CA LEU A 117 1.72 19.81 8.37
C LEU A 117 3.10 19.91 7.71
N PRO A 118 3.65 21.11 7.40
CA PRO A 118 4.96 21.23 6.76
C PRO A 118 6.08 20.52 7.55
N ALA A 119 6.06 20.63 8.87
CA ALA A 119 7.05 19.96 9.73
C ALA A 119 6.83 18.44 9.77
N ALA A 120 5.56 17.98 9.78
CA ALA A 120 5.23 16.55 9.82
C ALA A 120 5.63 15.81 8.54
N VAL A 121 5.54 16.48 7.38
CA VAL A 121 5.88 15.87 6.07
C VAL A 121 7.31 16.17 5.62
N ALA A 122 8.06 16.96 6.37
CA ALA A 122 9.44 17.32 6.05
C ALA A 122 10.32 16.07 6.00
N ARG A 123 11.02 15.89 4.88
CA ARG A 123 12.01 14.80 4.77
C ARG A 123 13.31 15.20 5.46
N PRO A 124 13.96 14.26 6.15
CA PRO A 124 15.28 14.51 6.71
C PRO A 124 16.26 15.00 5.61
N LYS A 125 17.08 15.98 5.94
CA LYS A 125 18.13 16.47 5.03
C LYS A 125 19.05 15.30 4.65
N GLY A 126 19.40 15.19 3.37
CA GLY A 126 20.30 14.14 2.86
C GLY A 126 19.62 12.82 2.50
N THR A 127 18.29 12.72 2.59
CA THR A 127 17.57 11.54 2.11
C THR A 127 17.76 11.38 0.60
N ARG A 128 18.51 10.34 0.18
CA ARG A 128 18.68 10.03 -1.24
C ARG A 128 17.35 9.62 -1.85
N ARG A 129 17.03 10.14 -3.03
CA ARG A 129 15.99 9.55 -3.88
C ARG A 129 16.51 8.20 -4.36
N HIS A 130 15.91 7.11 -3.90
CA HIS A 130 16.18 5.79 -4.44
C HIS A 130 15.53 5.69 -5.83
N THR A 131 16.33 5.34 -6.83
CA THR A 131 15.81 4.90 -8.12
C THR A 131 15.69 3.38 -8.02
N TYR A 132 14.47 2.90 -8.13
CA TYR A 132 14.19 1.47 -8.07
C TYR A 132 14.03 0.94 -9.49
N ASP A 133 14.68 -0.18 -9.78
CA ASP A 133 14.64 -0.81 -11.09
C ASP A 133 14.10 -2.25 -10.96
N LEU A 134 12.95 -2.53 -11.57
CA LEU A 134 12.34 -3.86 -11.60
C LEU A 134 13.22 -4.89 -12.31
N SER A 135 13.93 -4.48 -13.37
CA SER A 135 14.76 -5.38 -14.17
C SER A 135 15.88 -6.04 -13.34
N ARG A 136 16.36 -5.33 -12.31
CA ARG A 136 17.31 -5.86 -11.34
C ARG A 136 16.81 -7.12 -10.63
N TYR A 137 15.48 -7.24 -10.48
CA TYR A 137 14.80 -8.36 -9.81
C TYR A 137 14.16 -9.33 -10.82
N GLY A 138 14.56 -9.25 -12.10
CA GLY A 138 14.04 -10.10 -13.16
C GLY A 138 12.55 -9.84 -13.49
N LEU A 139 12.02 -8.68 -13.13
CA LEU A 139 10.63 -8.30 -13.38
C LEU A 139 10.52 -7.23 -14.45
N THR A 140 9.45 -7.31 -15.22
CA THR A 140 9.04 -6.27 -16.16
C THR A 140 7.83 -5.50 -15.63
N ARG A 141 7.64 -4.27 -16.13
CA ARG A 141 6.44 -3.48 -15.86
C ARG A 141 5.16 -4.24 -16.24
N ALA A 142 5.14 -4.88 -17.42
CA ALA A 142 3.97 -5.59 -17.93
C ALA A 142 3.57 -6.78 -17.03
N GLU A 143 4.52 -7.53 -16.50
CA GLU A 143 4.24 -8.63 -15.55
C GLU A 143 3.60 -8.11 -14.28
N VAL A 144 4.13 -7.03 -13.70
CA VAL A 144 3.56 -6.42 -12.49
C VAL A 144 2.16 -5.85 -12.77
N GLU A 145 1.98 -5.10 -13.86
CA GLU A 145 0.67 -4.55 -14.24
C GLU A 145 -0.38 -5.65 -14.46
N SER A 146 0.01 -6.75 -15.09
CA SER A 146 -0.85 -7.92 -15.29
C SER A 146 -1.22 -8.59 -13.96
N ALA A 147 -0.24 -8.81 -13.08
CA ALA A 147 -0.47 -9.46 -11.78
C ALA A 147 -1.38 -8.64 -10.84
N PHE A 148 -1.44 -7.32 -11.03
CA PHE A 148 -2.27 -6.40 -10.24
C PHE A 148 -3.40 -5.76 -11.06
N ALA A 149 -3.88 -6.38 -12.15
CA ALA A 149 -4.86 -5.78 -13.06
C ALA A 149 -6.14 -5.32 -12.36
N ASP A 150 -6.74 -6.19 -11.53
CA ASP A 150 -7.98 -5.87 -10.78
C ASP A 150 -7.77 -4.71 -9.79
N TYR A 151 -6.62 -4.69 -9.11
CA TYR A 151 -6.26 -3.59 -8.23
C TYR A 151 -6.04 -2.28 -9.00
N ASN A 152 -5.41 -2.33 -10.17
CA ASN A 152 -5.20 -1.15 -11.01
C ASN A 152 -6.53 -0.57 -11.50
N ALA A 153 -7.53 -1.40 -11.80
CA ALA A 153 -8.86 -0.96 -12.15
C ALA A 153 -9.53 -0.20 -10.98
N LEU A 154 -9.45 -0.73 -9.76
CA LEU A 154 -9.93 -0.06 -8.55
C LEU A 154 -9.21 1.28 -8.31
N ARG A 155 -7.89 1.27 -8.35
CA ARG A 155 -7.06 2.47 -8.11
C ARG A 155 -7.37 3.60 -9.09
N ALA A 156 -7.56 3.28 -10.36
CA ALA A 156 -7.92 4.28 -11.36
C ALA A 156 -9.28 4.96 -11.08
N GLY A 157 -10.17 4.32 -10.34
CA GLY A 157 -11.39 4.92 -9.80
C GLY A 157 -11.09 5.91 -8.67
N ALA A 158 -10.27 5.51 -7.71
CA ALA A 158 -9.90 6.32 -6.55
C ALA A 158 -9.09 7.58 -6.92
N ASP A 159 -8.24 7.51 -7.96
CA ASP A 159 -7.46 8.67 -8.43
C ASP A 159 -8.33 9.77 -9.09
N ARG A 160 -9.59 9.46 -9.43
CA ARG A 160 -10.54 10.42 -10.05
C ARG A 160 -11.53 11.05 -9.05
N ALA A 161 -11.63 10.53 -7.85
CA ALA A 161 -12.52 11.00 -6.81
C ALA A 161 -11.86 12.07 -5.94
#